data_ab1bd9655a65b14511d113ab15d0e76a
#
_entry.id   ab1bd9655a65b14511d113ab15d0e76a
#
_cell.length_a   1.000
_cell.length_b   1.000
_cell.length_c   1.000
_cell.angle_alpha   90.00
_cell.angle_beta   90.00
_cell.angle_gamma   90.00
#
_symmetry.space_group_name_H-M   'P 1'
#
loop_
_entity.id
_entity.type
_entity.pdbx_description
1 polymer ?
#
loop_
_entity_poly.entity_id
_entity_poly.type
_entity_poly.pdbx_seq_one_letter_code
_entity_poly.pdbx_strand_id
1 'polypeptide(L)'
;MARVTDIGPPHYERFLPPIIKENYGKWKFHENLRPGVMVHVGESGDKLFTVRAGSPRLLGTKRIKKFAELADKYCGGFLRFTSRHNVEFLLTDQANIDPLIADLAELGHPVGGIGAAISSIVHTQGWVHCHSAATDASGVVKCVMDDLHDYFDGTKPIPGKLRIALACCLNMCGAVHCSDIAILGVHRRPPKVQHDTIKKLCEIPNVIASCPTAAIRPAEVDGNQSVEIDEELCMFCANCFSVCPSLPMADALNDGISIWVGGKVSNARSEPMFSKLAIPFIENNPPRWPEVTDAVRKIVEVWVDGARKYERMGEFIERIGWPKFFELTGIEFEKQHIDDYKYAGLSFKRSAQLRH
;
A
#
# COMPACT_ATOMS: atom_id res chain seq x y z
N MET A 1 -25.16 -23.92 -11.87
CA MET A 1 -24.21 -24.01 -12.99
C MET A 1 -22.97 -23.22 -12.63
N ALA A 2 -21.78 -23.82 -12.72
CA ALA A 2 -20.53 -23.09 -12.59
C ALA A 2 -20.41 -22.10 -13.77
N ARG A 3 -20.01 -20.86 -13.51
CA ARG A 3 -19.72 -19.89 -14.58
C ARG A 3 -18.40 -20.24 -15.26
N VAL A 4 -18.38 -20.18 -16.58
CA VAL A 4 -17.14 -20.33 -17.37
C VAL A 4 -16.43 -18.98 -17.36
N THR A 5 -15.50 -18.80 -16.43
CA THR A 5 -14.73 -17.56 -16.26
C THR A 5 -13.36 -17.88 -15.68
N ASP A 6 -12.38 -17.03 -15.96
CA ASP A 6 -11.02 -17.13 -15.40
C ASP A 6 -10.87 -16.30 -14.10
N ILE A 7 -11.95 -15.74 -13.57
CA ILE A 7 -11.95 -15.03 -12.28
C ILE A 7 -12.09 -16.05 -11.16
N GLY A 8 -11.03 -16.21 -10.30
CA GLY A 8 -10.98 -17.22 -9.27
C GLY A 8 -11.26 -18.62 -9.86
N PRO A 9 -10.45 -19.11 -10.76
CA PRO A 9 -10.91 -19.96 -11.85
C PRO A 9 -11.26 -21.36 -11.40
N PRO A 10 -12.40 -21.91 -11.84
CA PRO A 10 -12.72 -23.32 -11.63
C PRO A 10 -11.83 -24.26 -12.47
N HIS A 11 -11.18 -23.74 -13.51
CA HIS A 11 -10.28 -24.47 -14.39
C HIS A 11 -8.83 -23.98 -14.25
N TYR A 12 -8.41 -23.64 -13.05
CA TYR A 12 -7.06 -23.13 -12.76
C TYR A 12 -5.93 -24.08 -13.20
N GLU A 13 -6.18 -25.36 -13.28
CA GLU A 13 -5.21 -26.39 -13.67
C GLU A 13 -4.56 -26.13 -15.02
N ARG A 14 -5.28 -25.52 -15.96
CA ARG A 14 -4.73 -25.17 -17.30
C ARG A 14 -3.66 -24.09 -17.25
N PHE A 15 -3.61 -23.29 -16.16
CA PHE A 15 -2.63 -22.24 -15.97
C PHE A 15 -1.41 -22.68 -15.14
N LEU A 16 -1.40 -23.92 -14.66
CA LEU A 16 -0.32 -24.45 -13.86
C LEU A 16 0.79 -25.04 -14.72
N PRO A 17 2.06 -24.70 -14.45
CA PRO A 17 3.20 -25.44 -14.96
C PRO A 17 3.10 -26.94 -14.60
N PRO A 18 3.61 -27.85 -15.45
CA PRO A 18 3.56 -29.31 -15.17
C PRO A 18 4.09 -29.67 -13.77
N ILE A 19 5.24 -29.14 -13.40
CA ILE A 19 5.86 -29.36 -12.06
C ILE A 19 4.94 -28.93 -10.90
N ILE A 20 4.14 -27.88 -11.09
CA ILE A 20 3.19 -27.44 -10.06
C ILE A 20 2.00 -28.39 -10.01
N LYS A 21 1.52 -28.92 -11.15
CA LYS A 21 0.45 -29.92 -11.16
C LYS A 21 0.83 -31.18 -10.40
N GLU A 22 2.05 -31.67 -10.61
CA GLU A 22 2.59 -32.87 -9.96
C GLU A 22 2.74 -32.67 -8.44
N ASN A 23 3.17 -31.49 -8.03
CA ASN A 23 3.41 -31.13 -6.64
C ASN A 23 2.29 -30.31 -6.00
N TYR A 24 1.10 -30.23 -6.60
CA TYR A 24 0.00 -29.41 -6.09
C TYR A 24 -0.46 -29.86 -4.70
N GLY A 25 -0.28 -28.93 -3.72
CA GLY A 25 -0.53 -29.23 -2.31
C GLY A 25 0.53 -30.11 -1.61
N LYS A 26 1.63 -30.47 -2.29
CA LYS A 26 2.69 -31.36 -1.80
C LYS A 26 4.05 -30.64 -1.69
N TRP A 27 4.03 -29.33 -1.41
CA TRP A 27 5.25 -28.56 -1.19
C TRP A 27 5.78 -28.78 0.21
N LYS A 28 7.06 -29.13 0.35
CA LYS A 28 7.71 -29.48 1.61
C LYS A 28 8.31 -28.26 2.30
N PHE A 29 9.08 -27.45 1.58
CA PHE A 29 9.68 -26.21 2.07
C PHE A 29 10.06 -25.29 0.92
N HIS A 30 10.43 -24.06 1.26
CA HIS A 30 11.07 -23.12 0.35
C HIS A 30 12.30 -22.51 1.00
N GLU A 31 13.23 -22.07 0.18
CA GLU A 31 14.45 -21.41 0.60
C GLU A 31 14.72 -20.16 -0.25
N ASN A 32 15.19 -19.08 0.38
CA ASN A 32 15.67 -17.91 -0.32
C ASN A 32 17.11 -18.13 -0.73
N LEU A 33 17.40 -18.26 -2.01
CA LEU A 33 18.75 -18.44 -2.53
C LEU A 33 19.53 -17.14 -2.52
N ARG A 34 18.87 -16.06 -2.93
CA ARG A 34 19.38 -14.68 -2.92
C ARG A 34 18.21 -13.70 -3.03
N PRO A 35 18.40 -12.38 -2.85
CA PRO A 35 17.33 -11.40 -3.02
C PRO A 35 16.59 -11.59 -4.35
N GLY A 36 15.27 -11.68 -4.29
CA GLY A 36 14.42 -11.91 -5.45
C GLY A 36 14.37 -13.33 -6.02
N VAL A 37 15.17 -14.28 -5.51
CA VAL A 37 15.23 -15.66 -6.01
C VAL A 37 14.93 -16.65 -4.90
N MET A 38 13.96 -17.53 -5.14
CA MET A 38 13.59 -18.61 -4.23
C MET A 38 13.59 -19.96 -4.92
N VAL A 39 13.79 -21.01 -4.15
CA VAL A 39 13.51 -22.39 -4.56
C VAL A 39 12.38 -22.95 -3.70
N HIS A 40 11.44 -23.61 -4.34
CA HIS A 40 10.39 -24.40 -3.69
C HIS A 40 10.66 -25.87 -3.98
N VAL A 41 10.64 -26.68 -2.92
CA VAL A 41 10.93 -28.13 -3.02
C VAL A 41 9.68 -28.92 -2.71
N GLY A 42 9.27 -29.78 -3.64
CA GLY A 42 8.16 -30.70 -3.46
C GLY A 42 8.53 -31.92 -2.61
N GLU A 43 7.53 -32.68 -2.18
CA GLU A 43 7.74 -33.96 -1.50
C GLU A 43 8.42 -34.98 -2.39
N SER A 44 8.23 -34.89 -3.72
CA SER A 44 8.93 -35.67 -4.74
C SER A 44 10.43 -35.39 -4.85
N GLY A 45 10.89 -34.24 -4.30
CA GLY A 45 12.24 -33.71 -4.49
C GLY A 45 12.37 -32.75 -5.66
N ASP A 46 11.32 -32.55 -6.45
CA ASP A 46 11.30 -31.59 -7.55
C ASP A 46 11.52 -30.17 -7.06
N LYS A 47 12.21 -29.37 -7.86
CA LYS A 47 12.57 -27.99 -7.54
C LYS A 47 11.93 -27.03 -8.52
N LEU A 48 11.17 -26.07 -7.99
CA LEU A 48 10.66 -24.92 -8.72
C LEU A 48 11.40 -23.66 -8.25
N PHE A 49 12.07 -22.97 -9.16
CA PHE A 49 12.72 -21.70 -8.87
C PHE A 49 11.77 -20.56 -9.25
N THR A 50 11.76 -19.51 -8.43
CA THR A 50 11.03 -18.28 -8.73
C THR A 50 11.98 -17.10 -8.74
N VAL A 51 11.90 -16.30 -9.80
CA VAL A 51 12.63 -15.03 -9.95
C VAL A 51 11.62 -13.90 -9.95
N ARG A 52 11.71 -13.01 -8.95
CA ARG A 52 10.78 -11.90 -8.78
C ARG A 52 11.41 -10.60 -9.26
N ALA A 53 10.80 -9.99 -10.27
CA ALA A 53 11.19 -8.70 -10.81
C ALA A 53 10.25 -7.60 -10.33
N GLY A 54 10.82 -6.46 -9.93
CA GLY A 54 10.08 -5.24 -9.64
C GLY A 54 9.37 -4.73 -10.90
N SER A 55 8.11 -4.38 -10.78
CA SER A 55 7.28 -3.94 -11.90
C SER A 55 6.35 -2.80 -11.48
N PRO A 56 6.10 -1.82 -12.34
CA PRO A 56 5.06 -0.83 -12.09
C PRO A 56 3.67 -1.49 -12.16
N ARG A 57 2.70 -0.88 -11.50
CA ARG A 57 1.32 -1.35 -11.52
C ARG A 57 0.62 -1.09 -12.86
N LEU A 58 0.97 0.02 -13.52
CA LEU A 58 0.47 0.39 -14.83
C LEU A 58 1.51 0.03 -15.89
N LEU A 59 1.14 -0.85 -16.80
CA LEU A 59 2.01 -1.38 -17.84
C LEU A 59 1.41 -1.17 -19.23
N GLY A 60 2.25 -0.78 -20.17
CA GLY A 60 1.89 -0.80 -21.59
C GLY A 60 1.99 -2.22 -22.18
N THR A 61 1.18 -2.51 -23.18
CA THR A 61 1.14 -3.82 -23.85
C THR A 61 2.50 -4.26 -24.39
N LYS A 62 3.34 -3.32 -24.85
CA LYS A 62 4.70 -3.61 -25.31
C LYS A 62 5.55 -4.23 -24.20
N ARG A 63 5.42 -3.74 -22.95
CA ARG A 63 6.14 -4.26 -21.79
C ARG A 63 5.63 -5.65 -21.40
N ILE A 64 4.31 -5.84 -21.41
CA ILE A 64 3.69 -7.14 -21.11
C ILE A 64 4.16 -8.20 -22.12
N LYS A 65 4.24 -7.85 -23.42
CA LYS A 65 4.79 -8.76 -24.45
C LYS A 65 6.24 -9.14 -24.16
N LYS A 66 7.08 -8.21 -23.69
CA LYS A 66 8.46 -8.51 -23.30
C LYS A 66 8.55 -9.49 -22.13
N PHE A 67 7.68 -9.36 -21.13
CA PHE A 67 7.60 -10.37 -20.08
C PHE A 67 7.16 -11.73 -20.57
N ALA A 68 6.20 -11.79 -21.52
CA ALA A 68 5.78 -13.04 -22.14
C ALA A 68 6.93 -13.69 -22.93
N GLU A 69 7.67 -12.92 -23.75
CA GLU A 69 8.84 -13.40 -24.48
C GLU A 69 9.91 -14.00 -23.55
N LEU A 70 10.17 -13.36 -22.39
CA LEU A 70 11.10 -13.90 -21.40
C LEU A 70 10.56 -15.16 -20.72
N ALA A 71 9.25 -15.21 -20.45
CA ALA A 71 8.64 -16.41 -19.89
C ALA A 71 8.69 -17.58 -20.87
N ASP A 72 8.46 -17.34 -22.15
CA ASP A 72 8.60 -18.37 -23.20
C ASP A 72 10.05 -18.88 -23.31
N LYS A 73 11.02 -17.94 -23.24
CA LYS A 73 12.43 -18.26 -23.37
C LYS A 73 12.99 -19.09 -22.20
N TYR A 74 12.59 -18.78 -20.96
CA TYR A 74 13.23 -19.32 -19.75
C TYR A 74 12.32 -20.18 -18.87
N CYS A 75 11.00 -20.05 -18.98
CA CYS A 75 10.04 -20.59 -18.04
C CYS A 75 8.98 -21.48 -18.67
N GLY A 76 9.14 -21.86 -19.94
CA GLY A 76 8.14 -22.63 -20.68
C GLY A 76 6.77 -21.91 -20.82
N GLY A 77 6.79 -20.58 -20.84
CA GLY A 77 5.60 -19.74 -20.99
C GLY A 77 4.87 -19.40 -19.68
N PHE A 78 5.43 -19.71 -18.52
CA PHE A 78 4.75 -19.51 -17.24
C PHE A 78 5.33 -18.38 -16.41
N LEU A 79 4.48 -17.43 -16.05
CA LEU A 79 4.75 -16.36 -15.09
C LEU A 79 3.50 -16.08 -14.25
N ARG A 80 3.66 -15.31 -13.17
CA ARG A 80 2.53 -14.78 -12.41
C ARG A 80 2.76 -13.34 -11.94
N PHE A 81 1.68 -12.60 -11.75
CA PHE A 81 1.70 -11.32 -11.06
C PHE A 81 1.47 -11.53 -9.57
N THR A 82 2.28 -10.86 -8.75
CA THR A 82 2.13 -10.96 -7.30
C THR A 82 1.16 -9.89 -6.76
N SER A 83 0.65 -10.09 -5.54
CA SER A 83 -0.21 -9.11 -4.86
C SER A 83 0.47 -7.75 -4.59
N ARG A 84 1.80 -7.69 -4.77
CA ARG A 84 2.60 -6.47 -4.61
C ARG A 84 3.12 -5.93 -5.95
N HIS A 85 2.38 -6.19 -7.03
CA HIS A 85 2.64 -5.64 -8.37
C HIS A 85 3.96 -6.09 -9.00
N ASN A 86 4.56 -7.17 -8.53
CA ASN A 86 5.75 -7.75 -9.16
C ASN A 86 5.37 -8.77 -10.21
N VAL A 87 6.27 -9.01 -11.16
CA VAL A 87 6.25 -10.16 -12.05
C VAL A 87 7.15 -11.23 -11.47
N GLU A 88 6.66 -12.46 -11.41
CA GLU A 88 7.43 -13.62 -10.91
C GLU A 88 7.47 -14.70 -11.98
N PHE A 89 8.67 -15.06 -12.36
CA PHE A 89 8.98 -16.07 -13.36
C PHE A 89 9.16 -17.43 -12.69
N LEU A 90 8.61 -18.48 -13.30
CA LEU A 90 8.54 -19.82 -12.72
C LEU A 90 9.46 -20.76 -13.53
N LEU A 91 10.65 -21.07 -13.02
CA LEU A 91 11.68 -21.84 -13.71
C LEU A 91 11.82 -23.25 -13.12
N THR A 92 12.07 -24.21 -13.99
CA THR A 92 12.42 -25.59 -13.60
C THR A 92 13.92 -25.86 -13.67
N ASP A 93 14.64 -25.06 -14.45
CA ASP A 93 16.10 -25.17 -14.62
C ASP A 93 16.80 -24.00 -13.91
N GLN A 94 17.68 -24.33 -12.98
CA GLN A 94 18.48 -23.36 -12.24
C GLN A 94 19.47 -22.60 -13.15
N ALA A 95 19.94 -23.18 -14.24
CA ALA A 95 20.86 -22.54 -15.18
C ALA A 95 20.25 -21.32 -15.89
N ASN A 96 18.93 -21.25 -15.98
CA ASN A 96 18.20 -20.14 -16.59
C ASN A 96 18.05 -18.92 -15.68
N ILE A 97 18.40 -19.00 -14.38
CA ILE A 97 18.19 -17.90 -13.42
C ILE A 97 19.04 -16.68 -13.79
N ASP A 98 20.36 -16.85 -13.95
CA ASP A 98 21.25 -15.74 -14.23
C ASP A 98 21.03 -15.08 -15.60
N PRO A 99 20.82 -15.85 -16.69
CA PRO A 99 20.44 -15.26 -17.97
C PRO A 99 19.14 -14.47 -17.93
N LEU A 100 18.11 -14.97 -17.22
CA LEU A 100 16.86 -14.25 -17.05
C LEU A 100 17.04 -12.94 -16.27
N ILE A 101 17.86 -12.96 -15.22
CA ILE A 101 18.15 -11.75 -14.43
C ILE A 101 18.87 -10.69 -15.28
N ALA A 102 19.82 -11.10 -16.12
CA ALA A 102 20.49 -10.22 -17.05
C ALA A 102 19.52 -9.56 -18.06
N ASP A 103 18.68 -10.35 -18.69
CA ASP A 103 17.66 -9.83 -19.62
C ASP A 103 16.66 -8.89 -18.93
N LEU A 104 16.28 -9.18 -17.67
CA LEU A 104 15.40 -8.32 -16.88
C LEU A 104 16.09 -6.98 -16.53
N ALA A 105 17.37 -7.01 -16.21
CA ALA A 105 18.15 -5.81 -15.94
C ALA A 105 18.25 -4.91 -17.17
N GLU A 106 18.48 -5.47 -18.37
CA GLU A 106 18.45 -4.71 -19.63
C GLU A 106 17.08 -4.05 -19.90
N LEU A 107 16.00 -4.67 -19.46
CA LEU A 107 14.65 -4.10 -19.53
C LEU A 107 14.36 -3.07 -18.43
N GLY A 108 15.28 -2.85 -17.49
CA GLY A 108 15.12 -1.94 -16.36
C GLY A 108 14.20 -2.48 -15.25
N HIS A 109 14.14 -3.81 -15.09
CA HIS A 109 13.36 -4.47 -14.05
C HIS A 109 14.29 -5.14 -13.03
N PRO A 110 14.57 -4.51 -11.87
CA PRO A 110 15.44 -5.09 -10.86
C PRO A 110 14.79 -6.34 -10.24
N VAL A 111 15.60 -7.32 -9.93
CA VAL A 111 15.19 -8.53 -9.21
C VAL A 111 15.42 -8.32 -7.71
N GLY A 112 14.37 -8.56 -6.89
CA GLY A 112 14.44 -8.30 -5.46
C GLY A 112 13.13 -8.54 -4.72
N GLY A 113 13.00 -7.92 -3.54
CA GLY A 113 11.74 -7.87 -2.79
C GLY A 113 11.34 -9.17 -2.10
N ILE A 114 12.25 -10.12 -1.94
CA ILE A 114 12.04 -11.41 -1.24
C ILE A 114 13.07 -11.56 -0.11
N GLY A 115 12.66 -12.20 0.96
CA GLY A 115 13.54 -12.46 2.10
C GLY A 115 13.72 -11.24 2.99
N ALA A 116 14.94 -11.03 3.48
CA ALA A 116 15.33 -9.84 4.23
C ALA A 116 15.61 -8.70 3.23
N ALA A 117 14.54 -8.17 2.66
CA ALA A 117 14.54 -7.08 1.69
C ALA A 117 13.26 -6.25 1.81
N ILE A 118 13.29 -5.03 1.30
CA ILE A 118 12.10 -4.22 1.12
C ILE A 118 11.31 -4.81 -0.05
N SER A 119 10.03 -5.13 0.18
CA SER A 119 9.15 -5.56 -0.90
C SER A 119 8.59 -4.37 -1.68
N SER A 120 8.18 -4.58 -2.92
CA SER A 120 7.47 -3.55 -3.69
C SER A 120 6.29 -2.98 -2.92
N ILE A 121 6.08 -1.67 -3.06
CA ILE A 121 5.05 -0.91 -2.33
C ILE A 121 3.69 -1.18 -2.95
N VAL A 122 2.76 -1.68 -2.14
CA VAL A 122 1.33 -1.75 -2.50
C VAL A 122 0.76 -0.35 -2.46
N HIS A 123 0.08 0.06 -3.52
CA HIS A 123 -0.47 1.41 -3.59
C HIS A 123 -1.81 1.49 -4.32
N THR A 124 -2.54 2.56 -4.07
CA THR A 124 -3.82 2.88 -4.70
C THR A 124 -3.63 3.62 -6.03
N GLN A 125 -4.70 4.12 -6.63
CA GLN A 125 -4.66 4.77 -7.94
C GLN A 125 -4.03 6.17 -7.90
N GLY A 126 -4.29 6.92 -6.84
CA GLY A 126 -3.83 8.31 -6.76
C GLY A 126 -4.34 9.18 -7.91
N TRP A 127 -3.53 10.12 -8.34
CA TRP A 127 -3.91 11.06 -9.40
C TRP A 127 -4.05 10.44 -10.81
N VAL A 128 -3.75 9.13 -10.96
CA VAL A 128 -3.97 8.47 -12.26
C VAL A 128 -5.45 8.56 -12.67
N HIS A 129 -6.38 8.25 -11.76
CA HIS A 129 -7.82 8.38 -12.02
C HIS A 129 -8.72 8.32 -10.77
N CYS A 130 -8.20 8.60 -9.58
CA CYS A 130 -9.01 8.64 -8.38
C CYS A 130 -9.42 10.09 -8.06
N HIS A 131 -10.74 10.37 -8.08
CA HIS A 131 -11.27 11.72 -7.84
C HIS A 131 -11.10 12.20 -6.40
N SER A 132 -11.00 11.29 -5.42
CA SER A 132 -10.82 11.61 -4.00
C SER A 132 -9.37 11.54 -3.53
N ALA A 133 -8.41 11.50 -4.45
CA ALA A 133 -7.00 11.40 -4.08
C ALA A 133 -6.46 12.72 -3.52
N ALA A 134 -5.90 12.68 -2.31
CA ALA A 134 -5.18 13.79 -1.71
C ALA A 134 -3.72 13.88 -2.19
N THR A 135 -3.15 12.77 -2.67
CA THR A 135 -1.79 12.71 -3.21
C THR A 135 -1.68 11.78 -4.40
N ASP A 136 -0.63 11.93 -5.19
CA ASP A 136 -0.27 10.94 -6.20
C ASP A 136 0.28 9.68 -5.53
N ALA A 137 -0.24 8.53 -5.93
CA ALA A 137 0.26 7.26 -5.42
C ALA A 137 1.45 6.73 -6.22
N SER A 138 1.38 6.81 -7.54
CA SER A 138 2.39 6.23 -8.42
C SER A 138 3.70 7.00 -8.38
N GLY A 139 3.66 8.33 -8.38
CA GLY A 139 4.85 9.19 -8.33
C GLY A 139 5.57 9.05 -6.98
N VAL A 140 4.85 9.10 -5.87
CA VAL A 140 5.43 8.91 -4.51
C VAL A 140 6.08 7.54 -4.40
N VAL A 141 5.38 6.46 -4.81
CA VAL A 141 5.92 5.10 -4.79
C VAL A 141 7.19 5.00 -5.63
N LYS A 142 7.20 5.61 -6.82
CA LYS A 142 8.38 5.61 -7.69
C LYS A 142 9.57 6.26 -7.00
N CYS A 143 9.39 7.43 -6.39
CA CYS A 143 10.47 8.16 -5.71
C CYS A 143 11.01 7.37 -4.51
N VAL A 144 10.14 6.85 -3.67
CA VAL A 144 10.54 6.05 -2.50
C VAL A 144 11.23 4.74 -2.92
N MET A 145 10.73 4.05 -3.95
CA MET A 145 11.38 2.82 -4.43
C MET A 145 12.72 3.07 -5.12
N ASP A 146 12.89 4.21 -5.80
CA ASP A 146 14.19 4.59 -6.38
C ASP A 146 15.23 4.87 -5.29
N ASP A 147 14.82 5.56 -4.23
CA ASP A 147 15.68 5.89 -3.10
C ASP A 147 16.07 4.65 -2.28
N LEU A 148 15.14 3.71 -2.13
CA LEU A 148 15.33 2.47 -1.36
C LEU A 148 15.76 1.28 -2.24
N HIS A 149 16.23 1.51 -3.46
CA HIS A 149 16.56 0.46 -4.42
C HIS A 149 17.55 -0.56 -3.87
N ASP A 150 18.61 -0.13 -3.20
CA ASP A 150 19.63 -1.00 -2.63
C ASP A 150 19.10 -1.96 -1.55
N TYR A 151 18.03 -1.57 -0.86
CA TYR A 151 17.35 -2.43 0.11
C TYR A 151 16.35 -3.39 -0.56
N PHE A 152 15.91 -3.08 -1.79
CA PHE A 152 15.04 -3.95 -2.56
C PHE A 152 15.82 -5.07 -3.25
N ASP A 153 16.92 -4.76 -3.90
CA ASP A 153 17.78 -5.73 -4.61
C ASP A 153 18.71 -6.51 -3.69
N GLY A 154 18.82 -6.08 -2.41
CA GLY A 154 19.64 -6.70 -1.39
C GLY A 154 21.11 -6.29 -1.38
N THR A 155 21.48 -5.27 -2.14
CA THR A 155 22.83 -4.66 -2.08
C THR A 155 23.13 -4.15 -0.67
N LYS A 156 22.12 -3.56 0.00
CA LYS A 156 22.14 -3.23 1.42
C LYS A 156 21.33 -4.25 2.21
N PRO A 157 21.94 -5.03 3.11
CA PRO A 157 21.22 -6.01 3.92
C PRO A 157 20.32 -5.31 4.95
N ILE A 158 19.16 -5.91 5.24
CA ILE A 158 18.25 -5.47 6.29
C ILE A 158 17.96 -6.60 7.27
N PRO A 159 17.63 -6.29 8.55
CA PRO A 159 17.47 -7.31 9.59
C PRO A 159 16.29 -8.26 9.36
N GLY A 160 15.30 -7.85 8.62
CA GLY A 160 14.09 -8.65 8.35
C GLY A 160 13.29 -8.14 7.16
N LYS A 161 12.09 -8.64 6.97
CA LYS A 161 11.17 -8.14 5.94
C LYS A 161 10.67 -6.76 6.30
N LEU A 162 10.67 -5.83 5.36
CA LEU A 162 10.02 -4.54 5.47
C LEU A 162 8.94 -4.40 4.39
N ARG A 163 7.75 -4.01 4.81
CA ARG A 163 6.59 -3.80 3.93
C ARG A 163 6.12 -2.37 4.02
N ILE A 164 6.12 -1.70 2.87
CA ILE A 164 5.60 -0.35 2.74
C ILE A 164 4.30 -0.42 1.95
N ALA A 165 3.34 0.42 2.29
CA ALA A 165 2.09 0.61 1.56
C ALA A 165 1.78 2.08 1.40
N LEU A 166 1.01 2.43 0.36
CA LEU A 166 0.51 3.78 0.15
C LEU A 166 -0.99 3.77 -0.15
N ALA A 167 -1.74 4.62 0.54
CA ALA A 167 -3.12 4.96 0.20
C ALA A 167 -3.23 6.45 -0.10
N CYS A 168 -3.87 6.82 -1.21
CA CYS A 168 -3.93 8.20 -1.67
C CYS A 168 -4.90 9.10 -0.89
N CYS A 169 -5.70 8.55 0.01
CA CYS A 169 -6.61 9.28 0.91
C CYS A 169 -7.07 8.40 2.08
N LEU A 170 -7.81 8.99 3.02
CA LEU A 170 -8.34 8.33 4.22
C LEU A 170 -9.38 7.23 3.96
N ASN A 171 -9.83 7.01 2.73
CA ASN A 171 -10.59 5.80 2.37
C ASN A 171 -9.74 4.52 2.49
N MET A 172 -8.42 4.65 2.61
CA MET A 172 -7.47 3.57 2.92
C MET A 172 -7.65 2.31 2.07
N CYS A 173 -7.88 2.49 0.77
CA CYS A 173 -7.96 1.36 -0.19
C CYS A 173 -6.64 0.58 -0.30
N GLY A 174 -5.56 1.08 0.29
CA GLY A 174 -4.28 0.42 0.48
C GLY A 174 -4.13 -0.16 1.89
N ALA A 175 -3.09 -0.96 2.09
CA ALA A 175 -2.83 -1.70 3.33
C ALA A 175 -2.11 -0.83 4.40
N VAL A 176 -2.70 0.28 4.83
CA VAL A 176 -2.08 1.28 5.72
C VAL A 176 -1.75 0.67 7.08
N HIS A 177 -2.78 0.24 7.83
CA HIS A 177 -2.62 -0.18 9.22
C HIS A 177 -1.86 -1.49 9.43
N CYS A 178 -1.62 -2.24 8.39
CA CYS A 178 -0.95 -3.55 8.46
C CYS A 178 0.45 -3.58 7.82
N SER A 179 0.99 -2.43 7.49
CA SER A 179 2.33 -2.29 6.90
C SER A 179 3.33 -1.70 7.89
N ASP A 180 4.60 -2.10 7.79
CA ASP A 180 5.66 -1.59 8.66
C ASP A 180 5.79 -0.07 8.55
N ILE A 181 5.66 0.45 7.32
CA ILE A 181 5.54 1.88 7.04
C ILE A 181 4.34 2.06 6.10
N ALA A 182 3.52 3.04 6.38
CA ALA A 182 2.41 3.41 5.52
C ALA A 182 2.46 4.90 5.20
N ILE A 183 2.29 5.21 3.92
CA ILE A 183 2.22 6.55 3.37
C ILE A 183 0.75 6.81 3.06
N LEU A 184 0.17 7.83 3.66
CA LEU A 184 -1.26 8.09 3.57
C LEU A 184 -1.53 9.51 3.11
N GLY A 185 -2.20 9.68 1.98
CA GLY A 185 -2.70 10.97 1.53
C GLY A 185 -3.75 11.52 2.49
N VAL A 186 -3.64 12.79 2.83
CA VAL A 186 -4.55 13.48 3.75
C VAL A 186 -5.02 14.80 3.17
N HIS A 187 -6.34 15.03 3.23
CA HIS A 187 -6.93 16.31 2.90
C HIS A 187 -6.78 17.29 4.07
N ARG A 188 -6.74 18.58 3.77
CA ARG A 188 -6.56 19.66 4.76
C ARG A 188 -7.76 20.57 4.88
N ARG A 189 -8.77 20.39 4.06
CA ARG A 189 -9.97 21.21 4.01
C ARG A 189 -11.24 20.37 4.02
N PRO A 190 -12.34 20.87 4.58
CA PRO A 190 -13.63 20.25 4.40
C PRO A 190 -14.06 20.33 2.93
N PRO A 191 -14.99 19.48 2.49
CA PRO A 191 -15.51 19.54 1.13
C PRO A 191 -16.23 20.88 0.88
N LYS A 192 -16.06 21.40 -0.34
CA LYS A 192 -16.73 22.62 -0.78
C LYS A 192 -18.12 22.27 -1.32
N VAL A 193 -19.17 22.72 -0.62
CA VAL A 193 -20.54 22.45 -1.03
C VAL A 193 -20.91 23.28 -2.26
N GLN A 194 -21.34 22.62 -3.32
CA GLN A 194 -21.91 23.26 -4.52
C GLN A 194 -23.44 23.30 -4.40
N HIS A 195 -23.96 24.33 -3.76
CA HIS A 195 -25.38 24.46 -3.38
C HIS A 195 -26.35 24.46 -4.58
N ASP A 196 -25.92 24.93 -5.73
CA ASP A 196 -26.69 25.00 -6.97
C ASP A 196 -26.88 23.64 -7.65
N THR A 197 -26.03 22.69 -7.38
CA THR A 197 -26.02 21.38 -8.04
C THR A 197 -26.37 20.21 -7.12
N ILE A 198 -26.16 20.33 -5.81
CA ILE A 198 -26.30 19.21 -4.86
C ILE A 198 -27.69 18.57 -4.89
N LYS A 199 -28.76 19.36 -4.90
CA LYS A 199 -30.13 18.87 -4.95
C LYS A 199 -30.47 18.16 -6.27
N LYS A 200 -29.77 18.52 -7.37
CA LYS A 200 -30.01 17.95 -8.70
C LYS A 200 -29.28 16.62 -8.90
N LEU A 201 -28.11 16.48 -8.28
CA LEU A 201 -27.19 15.37 -8.51
C LEU A 201 -27.17 14.33 -7.39
N CYS A 202 -27.61 14.72 -6.18
CA CYS A 202 -27.42 13.91 -4.99
C CYS A 202 -28.70 13.83 -4.16
N GLU A 203 -28.88 12.72 -3.47
CA GLU A 203 -29.92 12.57 -2.44
C GLU A 203 -29.37 13.07 -1.09
N ILE A 204 -29.90 14.18 -0.60
CA ILE A 204 -29.45 14.85 0.63
C ILE A 204 -29.36 13.88 1.84
N PRO A 205 -30.37 13.01 2.10
CA PRO A 205 -30.27 12.05 3.21
C PRO A 205 -29.07 11.10 3.09
N ASN A 206 -28.76 10.63 1.89
CA ASN A 206 -27.61 9.75 1.65
C ASN A 206 -26.27 10.47 1.86
N VAL A 207 -26.20 11.74 1.44
CA VAL A 207 -25.02 12.58 1.69
C VAL A 207 -24.79 12.76 3.19
N ILE A 208 -25.84 13.09 3.95
CA ILE A 208 -25.75 13.24 5.42
C ILE A 208 -25.32 11.91 6.07
N ALA A 209 -25.97 10.81 5.69
CA ALA A 209 -25.68 9.49 6.24
C ALA A 209 -24.26 8.99 5.91
N SER A 210 -23.64 9.49 4.85
CA SER A 210 -22.27 9.11 4.44
C SER A 210 -21.18 9.61 5.41
N CYS A 211 -21.50 10.63 6.23
CA CYS A 211 -20.50 11.24 7.10
C CYS A 211 -20.27 10.43 8.38
N PRO A 212 -19.07 9.84 8.60
CA PRO A 212 -18.82 8.99 9.77
C PRO A 212 -18.78 9.79 11.09
N THR A 213 -18.50 11.10 11.03
CA THR A 213 -18.44 11.98 12.21
C THR A 213 -19.70 12.83 12.40
N ALA A 214 -20.73 12.65 11.55
CA ALA A 214 -21.94 13.48 11.53
C ALA A 214 -21.67 14.98 11.36
N ALA A 215 -20.59 15.32 10.63
CA ALA A 215 -20.23 16.70 10.31
C ALA A 215 -21.17 17.35 9.29
N ILE A 216 -21.94 16.56 8.52
CA ILE A 216 -22.85 17.05 7.49
C ILE A 216 -24.26 17.15 8.06
N ARG A 217 -24.87 18.33 7.91
CA ARG A 217 -26.23 18.63 8.38
C ARG A 217 -27.11 19.16 7.26
N PRO A 218 -28.42 18.96 7.33
CA PRO A 218 -29.34 19.57 6.37
C PRO A 218 -29.31 21.09 6.50
N ALA A 219 -29.32 21.77 5.37
CA ALA A 219 -29.41 23.23 5.29
C ALA A 219 -30.31 23.63 4.13
N GLU A 220 -30.77 24.88 4.17
CA GLU A 220 -31.47 25.52 3.06
C GLU A 220 -30.67 26.75 2.61
N VAL A 221 -30.34 26.81 1.34
CA VAL A 221 -29.58 27.93 0.74
C VAL A 221 -30.35 28.41 -0.49
N ASP A 222 -30.66 29.70 -0.54
CA ASP A 222 -31.42 30.33 -1.62
C ASP A 222 -32.75 29.61 -1.95
N GLY A 223 -33.47 29.15 -0.89
CA GLY A 223 -34.73 28.43 -1.03
C GLY A 223 -34.60 26.99 -1.56
N ASN A 224 -33.40 26.46 -1.66
CA ASN A 224 -33.13 25.09 -2.08
C ASN A 224 -32.55 24.23 -0.95
N GLN A 225 -33.02 22.98 -0.89
CA GLN A 225 -32.44 22.00 0.02
C GLN A 225 -30.94 21.78 -0.30
N SER A 226 -30.11 21.81 0.73
CA SER A 226 -28.67 21.67 0.64
C SER A 226 -28.12 21.03 1.92
N VAL A 227 -26.84 21.10 2.11
CA VAL A 227 -26.15 20.69 3.34
C VAL A 227 -25.18 21.77 3.78
N GLU A 228 -24.91 21.81 5.09
CA GLU A 228 -23.83 22.54 5.70
C GLU A 228 -22.82 21.56 6.32
N ILE A 229 -21.58 21.99 6.50
CA ILE A 229 -20.52 21.15 7.04
C ILE A 229 -19.97 21.82 8.30
N ASP A 230 -20.04 21.08 9.40
CA ASP A 230 -19.38 21.43 10.65
C ASP A 230 -17.89 21.07 10.51
N GLU A 231 -17.05 22.10 10.31
CA GLU A 231 -15.62 21.91 10.05
C GLU A 231 -14.87 21.31 11.24
N GLU A 232 -15.31 21.59 12.47
CA GLU A 232 -14.70 21.04 13.68
C GLU A 232 -14.91 19.53 13.81
N LEU A 233 -15.98 19.01 13.20
CA LEU A 233 -16.32 17.59 13.19
C LEU A 233 -15.82 16.86 11.95
N CYS A 234 -15.44 17.60 10.92
CA CYS A 234 -14.96 17.02 9.68
C CYS A 234 -13.58 16.37 9.89
N MET A 235 -13.49 15.07 9.62
CA MET A 235 -12.21 14.34 9.67
C MET A 235 -11.47 14.27 8.33
N PHE A 236 -11.92 15.01 7.33
CA PHE A 236 -11.31 15.09 5.99
C PHE A 236 -11.15 13.76 5.24
N CYS A 237 -12.07 12.82 5.44
CA CYS A 237 -11.98 11.47 4.84
C CYS A 237 -12.44 11.36 3.37
N ALA A 238 -13.05 12.40 2.82
CA ALA A 238 -13.64 12.44 1.46
C ALA A 238 -14.75 11.39 1.19
N ASN A 239 -15.32 10.75 2.21
CA ASN A 239 -16.39 9.77 1.98
C ASN A 239 -17.64 10.41 1.35
N CYS A 240 -18.01 11.62 1.78
CA CYS A 240 -19.11 12.38 1.20
C CYS A 240 -18.87 12.71 -0.29
N PHE A 241 -17.63 13.00 -0.69
CA PHE A 241 -17.27 13.23 -2.08
C PHE A 241 -17.43 11.96 -2.94
N SER A 242 -17.18 10.79 -2.36
CA SER A 242 -17.41 9.51 -3.04
C SER A 242 -18.91 9.23 -3.30
N VAL A 243 -19.80 9.81 -2.48
CA VAL A 243 -21.26 9.66 -2.60
C VAL A 243 -21.87 10.76 -3.47
N CYS A 244 -21.33 11.97 -3.41
CA CYS A 244 -21.90 13.13 -4.08
C CYS A 244 -20.83 14.00 -4.75
N PRO A 245 -20.84 14.13 -6.09
CA PRO A 245 -19.85 14.94 -6.81
C PRO A 245 -19.94 16.45 -6.52
N SER A 246 -21.07 16.91 -5.93
CA SER A 246 -21.24 18.30 -5.52
C SER A 246 -20.52 18.69 -4.21
N LEU A 247 -19.70 17.78 -3.68
CA LEU A 247 -18.89 17.98 -2.48
C LEU A 247 -17.40 17.77 -2.78
N PRO A 248 -16.80 18.46 -3.79
CA PRO A 248 -15.39 18.27 -4.13
C PRO A 248 -14.48 18.65 -2.96
N MET A 249 -13.46 17.85 -2.75
CA MET A 249 -12.57 17.97 -1.60
C MET A 249 -11.09 17.97 -1.97
N ALA A 250 -10.70 17.24 -3.01
CA ALA A 250 -9.30 17.13 -3.42
C ALA A 250 -8.71 18.49 -3.81
N ASP A 251 -7.56 18.83 -3.22
CA ASP A 251 -6.80 20.07 -3.46
C ASP A 251 -5.31 19.72 -3.52
N ALA A 252 -4.80 19.42 -4.70
CA ALA A 252 -3.44 18.98 -4.94
C ALA A 252 -2.35 19.93 -4.38
N LEU A 253 -2.66 21.22 -4.21
CA LEU A 253 -1.71 22.22 -3.70
C LEU A 253 -1.69 22.32 -2.18
N ASN A 254 -2.79 21.96 -1.51
CA ASN A 254 -2.93 22.11 -0.06
C ASN A 254 -3.08 20.79 0.67
N ASP A 255 -3.39 19.70 -0.04
CA ASP A 255 -3.39 18.34 0.50
C ASP A 255 -1.95 17.83 0.64
N GLY A 256 -1.76 16.78 1.39
CA GLY A 256 -0.43 16.25 1.64
C GLY A 256 -0.45 14.78 2.04
N ILE A 257 0.55 14.41 2.79
CA ILE A 257 0.87 13.03 3.17
C ILE A 257 1.10 12.96 4.68
N SER A 258 0.57 11.93 5.32
CA SER A 258 0.98 11.48 6.65
C SER A 258 1.77 10.17 6.56
N ILE A 259 2.66 9.92 7.53
CA ILE A 259 3.42 8.68 7.62
C ILE A 259 3.04 7.95 8.89
N TRP A 260 2.74 6.66 8.74
CA TRP A 260 2.36 5.75 9.80
C TRP A 260 3.37 4.60 9.88
N VAL A 261 3.67 4.11 11.09
CA VAL A 261 4.70 3.09 11.30
C VAL A 261 4.24 1.99 12.25
N GLY A 262 4.85 0.83 12.14
CA GLY A 262 4.73 -0.25 13.09
C GLY A 262 3.63 -1.28 12.82
N GLY A 263 2.91 -1.18 11.70
CA GLY A 263 1.87 -2.16 11.34
C GLY A 263 2.42 -3.55 11.00
N LYS A 264 1.73 -4.58 11.46
CA LYS A 264 2.09 -5.99 11.26
C LYS A 264 0.85 -6.87 11.37
N VAL A 265 0.50 -7.61 10.33
CA VAL A 265 -0.64 -8.56 10.35
C VAL A 265 -0.24 -9.96 10.78
N SER A 266 1.02 -10.34 10.54
CA SER A 266 1.50 -11.67 10.89
C SER A 266 1.54 -11.85 12.41
N ASN A 267 1.06 -12.99 12.89
CA ASN A 267 1.20 -13.43 14.28
C ASN A 267 2.50 -14.19 14.55
N ALA A 268 3.42 -14.25 13.56
CA ALA A 268 4.75 -14.81 13.78
C ALA A 268 5.55 -13.93 14.74
N ARG A 269 6.11 -14.53 15.80
CA ARG A 269 6.94 -13.93 16.87
C ARG A 269 6.19 -13.03 17.86
N SER A 270 5.22 -12.26 17.44
CA SER A 270 4.41 -11.37 18.29
C SER A 270 3.00 -11.23 17.72
N GLU A 271 2.10 -10.67 18.50
CA GLU A 271 0.74 -10.36 18.08
C GLU A 271 0.70 -9.42 16.88
N PRO A 272 -0.38 -9.41 16.08
CA PRO A 272 -0.63 -8.39 15.08
C PRO A 272 -0.68 -6.99 15.71
N MET A 273 -0.14 -6.01 15.00
CA MET A 273 -0.06 -4.61 15.43
C MET A 273 -0.66 -3.71 14.37
N PHE A 274 -1.41 -2.70 14.77
CA PHE A 274 -1.79 -1.60 13.89
C PHE A 274 -0.68 -0.55 13.82
N SER A 275 -0.49 0.03 12.64
CA SER A 275 0.40 1.18 12.50
C SER A 275 -0.12 2.37 13.32
N LYS A 276 0.81 3.17 13.82
CA LYS A 276 0.53 4.40 14.54
C LYS A 276 1.12 5.58 13.78
N LEU A 277 0.55 6.75 13.98
CA LEU A 277 0.99 7.98 13.33
C LEU A 277 2.44 8.32 13.76
N ALA A 278 3.30 8.57 12.79
CA ALA A 278 4.66 9.03 13.01
C ALA A 278 4.84 10.48 12.54
N ILE A 279 4.35 10.83 11.36
CA ILE A 279 4.41 12.21 10.85
C ILE A 279 3.00 12.59 10.43
N PRO A 280 2.41 13.62 11.08
CA PRO A 280 1.03 14.03 10.83
C PRO A 280 0.80 14.58 9.44
N PHE A 281 1.74 15.37 8.92
CA PHE A 281 1.58 16.04 7.65
C PHE A 281 2.92 16.41 6.99
N ILE A 282 3.02 16.13 5.70
CA ILE A 282 4.06 16.59 4.78
C ILE A 282 3.34 17.13 3.55
N GLU A 283 3.69 18.33 3.09
CA GLU A 283 3.11 18.91 1.89
C GLU A 283 3.38 18.08 0.63
N ASN A 284 2.46 18.10 -0.32
CA ASN A 284 2.72 17.55 -1.63
C ASN A 284 3.77 18.39 -2.36
N ASN A 285 4.87 17.78 -2.73
CA ASN A 285 5.96 18.43 -3.47
C ASN A 285 6.32 17.64 -4.75
N PRO A 286 5.41 17.56 -5.74
CA PRO A 286 5.67 16.89 -7.00
C PRO A 286 6.78 17.60 -7.78
N PRO A 287 7.53 16.90 -8.65
CA PRO A 287 7.34 15.50 -9.04
C PRO A 287 8.15 14.47 -8.19
N ARG A 288 8.87 14.91 -7.16
CA ARG A 288 9.85 14.05 -6.48
C ARG A 288 9.55 13.76 -5.00
N TRP A 289 8.68 14.52 -4.34
CA TRP A 289 8.35 14.39 -2.91
C TRP A 289 9.58 14.15 -2.02
N PRO A 290 10.60 15.02 -2.04
CA PRO A 290 11.87 14.77 -1.34
C PRO A 290 11.67 14.62 0.17
N GLU A 291 10.79 15.40 0.78
CA GLU A 291 10.52 15.37 2.21
C GLU A 291 9.91 14.02 2.65
N VAL A 292 9.02 13.45 1.83
CA VAL A 292 8.43 12.13 2.07
C VAL A 292 9.48 11.04 1.90
N THR A 293 10.30 11.15 0.86
CA THR A 293 11.36 10.18 0.57
C THR A 293 12.41 10.17 1.67
N ASP A 294 12.87 11.34 2.10
CA ASP A 294 13.84 11.50 3.18
C ASP A 294 13.31 10.97 4.52
N ALA A 295 12.04 11.27 4.84
CA ALA A 295 11.39 10.78 6.05
C ALA A 295 11.30 9.25 6.07
N VAL A 296 10.86 8.63 4.95
CA VAL A 296 10.77 7.17 4.85
C VAL A 296 12.15 6.53 4.94
N ARG A 297 13.16 7.07 4.24
CA ARG A 297 14.55 6.60 4.31
C ARG A 297 15.08 6.67 5.74
N LYS A 298 14.92 7.79 6.42
CA LYS A 298 15.36 7.96 7.81
C LYS A 298 14.74 6.93 8.76
N ILE A 299 13.45 6.67 8.63
CA ILE A 299 12.75 5.64 9.41
C ILE A 299 13.32 4.24 9.12
N VAL A 300 13.60 3.93 7.84
CA VAL A 300 14.21 2.65 7.44
C VAL A 300 15.60 2.50 8.02
N GLU A 301 16.46 3.51 7.91
CA GLU A 301 17.83 3.50 8.42
C GLU A 301 17.87 3.28 9.94
N VAL A 302 17.05 4.00 10.71
CA VAL A 302 16.95 3.83 12.17
C VAL A 302 16.54 2.39 12.54
N TRP A 303 15.62 1.80 11.78
CA TRP A 303 15.24 0.42 11.99
C TRP A 303 16.34 -0.56 11.58
N VAL A 304 17.04 -0.33 10.46
CA VAL A 304 18.14 -1.18 9.99
C VAL A 304 19.26 -1.22 11.01
N ASP A 305 19.62 -0.05 11.57
CA ASP A 305 20.72 0.09 12.52
C ASP A 305 20.40 -0.51 13.91
N GLY A 306 19.13 -0.47 14.33
CA GLY A 306 18.75 -0.82 15.70
C GLY A 306 17.98 -2.14 15.85
N ALA A 307 17.46 -2.72 14.79
CA ALA A 307 16.64 -3.91 14.87
C ALA A 307 17.44 -5.21 14.98
N ARG A 308 16.86 -6.17 15.67
CA ARG A 308 17.40 -7.53 15.77
C ARG A 308 17.08 -8.35 14.51
N LYS A 309 17.82 -9.42 14.28
CA LYS A 309 17.56 -10.33 13.17
C LYS A 309 16.11 -10.81 13.17
N TYR A 310 15.41 -10.61 12.04
CA TYR A 310 13.98 -10.90 11.81
C TYR A 310 12.98 -10.05 12.61
N GLU A 311 13.43 -9.01 13.31
CA GLU A 311 12.54 -8.09 14.02
C GLU A 311 11.84 -7.14 13.05
N ARG A 312 10.51 -7.06 13.14
CA ARG A 312 9.71 -6.16 12.34
C ARG A 312 9.71 -4.75 12.92
N MET A 313 9.37 -3.74 12.12
CA MET A 313 9.34 -2.33 12.54
C MET A 313 8.53 -2.11 13.82
N GLY A 314 7.31 -2.67 13.91
CA GLY A 314 6.47 -2.55 15.08
C GLY A 314 7.09 -3.18 16.32
N GLU A 315 7.68 -4.38 16.19
CA GLU A 315 8.37 -5.08 17.28
C GLU A 315 9.58 -4.28 17.78
N PHE A 316 10.32 -3.68 16.85
CA PHE A 316 11.44 -2.79 17.16
C PHE A 316 11.00 -1.55 17.94
N ILE A 317 9.96 -0.86 17.48
CA ILE A 317 9.43 0.34 18.15
C ILE A 317 8.92 0.00 19.56
N GLU A 318 8.14 -1.08 19.71
CA GLU A 318 7.66 -1.51 21.03
C GLU A 318 8.82 -1.87 21.99
N ARG A 319 9.90 -2.46 21.46
CA ARG A 319 11.07 -2.81 22.26
C ARG A 319 11.87 -1.61 22.74
N ILE A 320 12.11 -0.60 21.87
CA ILE A 320 12.89 0.58 22.23
C ILE A 320 12.05 1.68 22.89
N GLY A 321 10.74 1.64 22.71
CA GLY A 321 9.75 2.64 23.13
C GLY A 321 9.62 3.82 22.16
N TRP A 322 8.42 4.39 22.08
CA TRP A 322 8.09 5.52 21.21
C TRP A 322 8.95 6.75 21.43
N PRO A 323 9.25 7.19 22.69
CA PRO A 323 10.13 8.34 22.90
C PRO A 323 11.51 8.15 22.26
N LYS A 324 12.08 6.96 22.38
CA LYS A 324 13.39 6.68 21.78
C LYS A 324 13.31 6.60 20.25
N PHE A 325 12.22 6.10 19.70
CA PHE A 325 12.00 6.12 18.27
C PHE A 325 11.94 7.53 17.69
N PHE A 326 11.21 8.45 18.33
CA PHE A 326 11.15 9.86 17.94
C PHE A 326 12.53 10.54 18.04
N GLU A 327 13.25 10.28 19.12
CA GLU A 327 14.63 10.80 19.30
C GLU A 327 15.57 10.35 18.17
N LEU A 328 15.57 9.04 17.83
CA LEU A 328 16.47 8.48 16.81
C LEU A 328 16.10 8.94 15.39
N THR A 329 14.83 9.07 15.10
CA THR A 329 14.35 9.52 13.79
C THR A 329 14.42 11.04 13.64
N GLY A 330 14.49 11.78 14.74
CA GLY A 330 14.41 13.24 14.75
C GLY A 330 13.02 13.78 14.37
N ILE A 331 11.99 12.93 14.43
CA ILE A 331 10.61 13.35 14.20
C ILE A 331 10.12 14.09 15.45
N GLU A 332 9.52 15.26 15.25
CA GLU A 332 8.93 16.02 16.35
C GLU A 332 7.67 15.32 16.89
N PHE A 333 7.54 15.33 18.21
CA PHE A 333 6.32 14.86 18.87
C PHE A 333 5.30 15.99 18.94
N GLU A 334 4.17 15.78 18.26
CA GLU A 334 3.09 16.77 18.15
C GLU A 334 1.82 16.29 18.85
N LYS A 335 0.87 17.21 19.07
CA LYS A 335 -0.43 16.90 19.69
C LYS A 335 -1.22 15.81 18.95
N GLN A 336 -1.02 15.67 17.65
CA GLN A 336 -1.67 14.67 16.81
C GLN A 336 -1.25 13.23 17.12
N HIS A 337 -0.13 13.06 17.83
CA HIS A 337 0.34 11.74 18.29
C HIS A 337 -0.40 11.26 19.55
N ILE A 338 -1.13 12.16 20.22
CA ILE A 338 -1.90 11.84 21.41
C ILE A 338 -3.29 11.41 20.97
N ASP A 339 -3.69 10.20 21.37
CA ASP A 339 -5.06 9.73 21.14
C ASP A 339 -6.05 10.67 21.84
N ASP A 340 -6.87 11.36 21.05
CA ASP A 340 -7.90 12.26 21.59
C ASP A 340 -9.18 11.49 21.92
N TYR A 341 -9.21 10.89 23.10
CA TYR A 341 -10.38 10.18 23.61
C TYR A 341 -11.65 11.02 23.64
N LYS A 342 -11.53 12.34 23.72
CA LYS A 342 -12.67 13.24 23.72
C LYS A 342 -13.37 13.24 22.37
N TYR A 343 -12.63 13.33 21.26
CA TYR A 343 -13.18 13.26 19.91
C TYR A 343 -13.64 11.83 19.57
N ALA A 344 -12.89 10.83 19.94
CA ALA A 344 -13.30 9.44 19.78
C ALA A 344 -14.62 9.15 20.54
N GLY A 345 -14.75 9.64 21.77
CA GLY A 345 -15.96 9.53 22.57
C GLY A 345 -17.16 10.26 21.97
N LEU A 346 -16.97 11.42 21.37
CA LEU A 346 -18.02 12.17 20.68
C LEU A 346 -18.46 11.48 19.40
N SER A 347 -17.53 10.99 18.60
CA SER A 347 -17.82 10.18 17.39
C SER A 347 -18.61 8.93 17.74
N PHE A 348 -18.19 8.20 18.78
CA PHE A 348 -18.88 6.99 19.24
C PHE A 348 -20.29 7.32 19.75
N LYS A 349 -20.47 8.34 20.56
CA LYS A 349 -21.79 8.76 21.05
C LYS A 349 -22.73 9.12 19.91
N ARG A 350 -22.25 9.86 18.90
CA ARG A 350 -23.05 10.24 17.73
C ARG A 350 -23.42 9.06 16.86
N SER A 351 -22.49 8.14 16.60
CA SER A 351 -22.79 6.93 15.84
C SER A 351 -23.74 5.99 16.59
N ALA A 352 -23.71 5.97 17.92
CA ALA A 352 -24.65 5.22 18.74
C ALA A 352 -26.06 5.85 18.76
N GLN A 353 -26.15 7.18 18.66
CA GLN A 353 -27.43 7.90 18.57
C GLN A 353 -28.14 7.72 17.22
N LEU A 354 -27.40 7.36 16.17
CA LEU A 354 -27.99 7.04 14.86
C LEU A 354 -28.63 5.63 14.79
N ARG A 355 -28.57 4.88 15.87
CA ARG A 355 -29.16 3.53 15.98
C ARG A 355 -30.53 3.49 16.61
N HIS A 356 -31.16 4.64 16.89
CA HIS A 356 -32.49 4.73 17.50
C HIS A 356 -33.48 5.42 16.60
#